data_33b95cd604ff6d79ce37a10238c16061
#
_entry.id   33b95cd604ff6d79ce37a10238c16061
#
_cell.length_a   1.000
_cell.length_b   1.000
_cell.length_c   1.000
_cell.angle_alpha   90.00
_cell.angle_beta   90.00
_cell.angle_gamma   90.00
#
_symmetry.space_group_name_H-M   'P 1'
#
loop_
_entity.id
_entity.type
_entity.pdbx_description
1 polymer ?
#
loop_
_entity_poly.entity_id
_entity_poly.type
_entity_poly.pdbx_seq_one_letter_code
_entity_poly.pdbx_strand_id
1 'polypeptide(L)'
;MQSGTTGINVIRIYNPIKQGLEQDPQGKFIKKWVPELKHMPVANVHTPWETPELLGKYYSPIVDEKLSRETASTRIYLLKNLKTARSQSEAIWRKIGSKKTSENDYRKSRKRKSKLQKEFEF
;
A
#
# COMPACT_ATOMS: atom_id res chain seq x y z
N MET A 1 12.19 2.67 -0.63
CA MET A 1 10.88 2.06 -0.94
C MET A 1 10.67 2.13 -2.46
N GLN A 2 10.46 1.00 -3.11
CA GLN A 2 10.29 0.99 -4.58
C GLN A 2 8.82 1.20 -4.93
N SER A 3 8.56 2.18 -5.78
CA SER A 3 7.21 2.54 -6.22
C SER A 3 6.52 1.52 -7.14
N GLY A 4 7.22 0.45 -7.51
CA GLY A 4 6.67 -0.61 -8.37
C GLY A 4 6.47 -0.22 -9.83
N THR A 5 7.09 0.87 -10.28
CA THR A 5 6.95 1.36 -11.67
C THR A 5 7.79 0.60 -12.69
N THR A 6 8.64 -0.31 -12.24
CA THR A 6 9.56 -1.07 -13.11
C THR A 6 8.89 -2.19 -13.92
N GLY A 7 7.62 -2.48 -13.68
CA GLY A 7 6.89 -3.58 -14.33
C GLY A 7 7.22 -4.98 -13.81
N ILE A 8 8.31 -5.14 -13.04
CA ILE A 8 8.71 -6.42 -12.44
C ILE A 8 7.92 -6.69 -11.16
N ASN A 9 7.77 -5.67 -10.33
CA ASN A 9 7.06 -5.77 -9.06
C ASN A 9 5.64 -5.25 -9.23
N VAL A 10 4.71 -5.89 -8.53
CA VAL A 10 3.34 -5.39 -8.44
C VAL A 10 3.35 -4.05 -7.73
N ILE A 11 2.67 -3.07 -8.30
CA ILE A 11 2.42 -1.80 -7.63
C ILE A 11 1.76 -2.09 -6.29
N ARG A 12 2.34 -1.56 -5.22
CA ARG A 12 1.82 -1.70 -3.85
C ARG A 12 1.31 -0.35 -3.40
N ILE A 13 0.05 -0.33 -2.98
CA ILE A 13 -0.54 0.84 -2.33
C ILE A 13 -0.40 0.61 -0.84
N TYR A 14 0.39 1.48 -0.21
CA TYR A 14 0.63 1.41 1.22
C TYR A 14 -0.42 2.22 1.97
N ASN A 15 -0.74 1.78 3.17
CA ASN A 15 -1.49 2.57 4.11
C ASN A 15 -0.50 3.45 4.90
N PRO A 16 -0.52 4.78 4.74
CA PRO A 16 0.44 5.68 5.38
C PRO A 16 0.27 5.70 6.90
N ILE A 17 -0.96 5.59 7.41
CA ILE A 17 -1.25 5.55 8.84
C ILE A 17 -0.62 4.31 9.47
N LYS A 18 -0.85 3.13 8.85
CA LYS A 18 -0.26 1.88 9.32
C LYS A 18 1.27 1.94 9.30
N GLN A 19 1.85 2.50 8.25
CA GLN A 19 3.30 2.70 8.18
C GLN A 19 3.82 3.65 9.25
N GLY A 20 3.10 4.74 9.51
CA GLY A 20 3.43 5.66 10.60
C GLY A 20 3.46 4.95 11.95
N LEU A 21 2.42 4.18 12.25
CA LEU A 21 2.33 3.40 13.50
C LEU A 21 3.44 2.34 13.63
N GLU A 22 3.81 1.68 12.53
CA GLU A 22 4.89 0.66 12.53
C GLU A 22 6.29 1.28 12.68
N GLN A 23 6.55 2.43 12.06
CA GLN A 23 7.88 3.05 12.01
C GLN A 23 8.12 4.07 13.14
N ASP A 24 7.07 4.72 13.61
CA ASP A 24 7.12 5.73 14.67
C ASP A 24 5.96 5.56 15.67
N PRO A 25 5.86 4.43 16.37
CA PRO A 25 4.71 4.09 17.23
C PRO A 25 4.46 5.13 18.33
N GLN A 26 5.47 5.89 18.73
CA GLN A 26 5.36 6.93 19.73
C GLN A 26 5.14 8.34 19.14
N GLY A 27 5.12 8.47 17.81
CA GLY A 27 4.96 9.75 17.15
C GLY A 27 6.13 10.74 17.38
N LYS A 28 7.31 10.24 17.74
CA LYS A 28 8.47 11.10 18.01
C LYS A 28 8.92 11.86 16.78
N PHE A 29 8.93 11.19 15.63
CA PHE A 29 9.29 11.81 14.35
C PHE A 29 8.27 12.86 13.97
N ILE A 30 6.96 12.53 14.05
CA ILE A 30 5.88 13.47 13.74
C ILE A 30 5.99 14.69 14.64
N LYS A 31 6.09 14.52 15.96
CA LYS A 31 6.19 15.64 16.92
C LYS A 31 7.44 16.50 16.76
N LYS A 32 8.51 15.92 16.22
CA LYS A 32 9.75 16.66 15.94
C LYS A 32 9.59 17.55 14.71
N TRP A 33 8.94 17.05 13.66
CA TRP A 33 8.93 17.72 12.36
C TRP A 33 7.61 18.45 12.06
N VAL A 34 6.55 18.19 12.83
CA VAL A 34 5.26 18.85 12.72
C VAL A 34 4.96 19.53 14.09
N PRO A 35 5.44 20.77 14.28
CA PRO A 35 5.32 21.48 15.57
C PRO A 35 3.89 21.63 16.05
N GLU A 36 2.92 21.72 15.13
CA GLU A 36 1.48 21.86 15.41
C GLU A 36 0.93 20.63 16.15
N LEU A 37 1.52 19.45 15.92
CA LEU A 37 1.11 18.19 16.55
C LEU A 37 1.94 17.84 17.80
N LYS A 38 2.85 18.71 18.24
CA LYS A 38 3.74 18.43 19.38
C LYS A 38 2.97 18.12 20.67
N HIS A 39 1.84 18.75 20.87
CA HIS A 39 0.97 18.58 22.03
C HIS A 39 0.03 17.37 21.94
N MET A 40 -0.10 16.77 20.73
CA MET A 40 -1.02 15.67 20.46
C MET A 40 -0.66 14.42 21.28
N PRO A 41 -1.65 13.73 21.90
CA PRO A 41 -1.43 12.44 22.54
C PRO A 41 -0.87 11.40 21.55
N VAL A 42 -0.09 10.45 22.05
CA VAL A 42 0.52 9.39 21.21
C VAL A 42 -0.55 8.58 20.47
N ALA A 43 -1.69 8.33 21.11
CA ALA A 43 -2.78 7.58 20.50
C ALA A 43 -3.36 8.25 19.24
N ASN A 44 -3.34 9.58 19.16
CA ASN A 44 -4.00 10.35 18.12
C ASN A 44 -3.05 11.01 17.12
N VAL A 45 -1.74 10.97 17.38
CA VAL A 45 -0.74 11.69 16.57
C VAL A 45 -0.67 11.21 15.12
N HIS A 46 -1.06 9.97 14.85
CA HIS A 46 -1.10 9.39 13.50
C HIS A 46 -2.42 9.62 12.75
N THR A 47 -3.47 9.96 13.49
CA THR A 47 -4.82 10.27 12.97
C THR A 47 -5.38 11.52 13.66
N PRO A 48 -4.69 12.68 13.58
CA PRO A 48 -5.04 13.88 14.34
C PRO A 48 -6.44 14.40 14.01
N TRP A 49 -6.95 14.14 12.84
CA TRP A 49 -8.28 14.55 12.38
C TRP A 49 -9.43 13.80 13.05
N GLU A 50 -9.17 12.67 13.73
CA GLU A 50 -10.19 11.94 14.49
C GLU A 50 -10.53 12.65 15.82
N THR A 51 -9.70 13.61 16.22
CA THR A 51 -9.91 14.44 17.42
C THR A 51 -9.79 15.92 17.07
N PRO A 52 -10.83 16.49 16.43
CA PRO A 52 -10.81 17.88 15.96
C PRO A 52 -10.51 18.91 17.06
N GLU A 53 -10.92 18.61 18.30
CA GLU A 53 -10.69 19.48 19.45
C GLU A 53 -9.19 19.67 19.77
N LEU A 54 -8.38 18.70 19.40
CA LEU A 54 -6.94 18.69 19.65
C LEU A 54 -6.10 19.16 18.46
N LEU A 55 -6.73 19.41 17.29
CA LEU A 55 -6.01 19.82 16.08
C LEU A 55 -5.26 21.15 16.24
N GLY A 56 -5.80 22.08 17.04
CA GLY A 56 -5.19 23.40 17.22
C GLY A 56 -5.02 24.13 15.88
N LYS A 57 -3.77 24.39 15.48
CA LYS A 57 -3.42 25.05 14.21
C LYS A 57 -3.19 24.07 13.05
N TYR A 58 -3.30 22.78 13.28
CA TYR A 58 -3.12 21.77 12.24
C TYR A 58 -4.38 21.67 11.37
N TYR A 59 -4.20 21.62 10.06
CA TYR A 59 -5.31 21.62 9.12
C TYR A 59 -5.97 20.25 9.03
N SER A 60 -7.29 20.25 8.80
CA SER A 60 -8.03 19.03 8.47
C SER A 60 -7.54 18.41 7.16
N PRO A 61 -7.64 17.08 6.99
CA PRO A 61 -7.25 16.42 5.75
C PRO A 61 -8.05 16.96 4.56
N ILE A 62 -7.35 17.20 3.45
CA ILE A 62 -7.98 17.61 2.18
C ILE A 62 -8.61 16.38 1.49
N VAL A 63 -8.09 15.18 1.77
CA VAL A 63 -8.49 13.92 1.13
C VAL A 63 -8.76 12.88 2.21
N ASP A 64 -9.86 12.16 2.06
CA ASP A 64 -10.11 10.93 2.83
C ASP A 64 -9.10 9.84 2.40
N GLU A 65 -8.19 9.48 3.30
CA GLU A 65 -7.13 8.48 3.04
C GLU A 65 -7.72 7.13 2.66
N LYS A 66 -8.71 6.65 3.42
CA LYS A 66 -9.30 5.34 3.23
C LYS A 66 -9.97 5.23 1.87
N LEU A 67 -10.84 6.17 1.54
CA LEU A 67 -11.56 6.21 0.27
C LEU A 67 -10.60 6.38 -0.91
N SER A 68 -9.61 7.26 -0.77
CA SER A 68 -8.60 7.50 -1.81
C SER A 68 -7.76 6.24 -2.07
N ARG A 69 -7.32 5.56 -1.03
CA ARG A 69 -6.55 4.32 -1.11
C ARG A 69 -7.34 3.18 -1.74
N GLU A 70 -8.60 3.00 -1.36
CA GLU A 70 -9.50 1.99 -1.93
C GLU A 70 -9.76 2.26 -3.42
N THR A 71 -10.02 3.52 -3.77
CA THR A 71 -10.21 3.94 -5.17
C THR A 71 -8.96 3.69 -6.01
N ALA A 72 -7.79 4.08 -5.50
CA ALA A 72 -6.52 3.86 -6.18
C ALA A 72 -6.21 2.37 -6.32
N SER A 73 -6.48 1.56 -5.30
CA SER A 73 -6.31 0.12 -5.32
C SER A 73 -7.18 -0.53 -6.39
N THR A 74 -8.45 -0.16 -6.45
CA THR A 74 -9.41 -0.67 -7.44
C THR A 74 -8.96 -0.31 -8.86
N ARG A 75 -8.58 0.95 -9.10
CA ARG A 75 -8.09 1.40 -10.42
C ARG A 75 -6.85 0.64 -10.86
N ILE A 76 -5.88 0.47 -9.98
CA ILE A 76 -4.63 -0.26 -10.29
C ILE A 76 -4.91 -1.73 -10.54
N TYR A 77 -5.81 -2.33 -9.75
CA TYR A 77 -6.21 -3.73 -9.95
C TYR A 77 -6.90 -3.95 -11.30
N LEU A 78 -7.80 -3.05 -11.71
CA LEU A 78 -8.45 -3.08 -13.00
C LEU A 78 -7.43 -2.97 -14.14
N LEU A 79 -6.52 -1.97 -14.08
CA LEU A 79 -5.46 -1.79 -15.06
C LEU A 79 -4.56 -3.02 -15.19
N LYS A 80 -4.17 -3.62 -14.07
CA LYS A 80 -3.33 -4.83 -14.03
C LYS A 80 -4.00 -6.02 -14.72
N ASN A 81 -5.32 -6.10 -14.67
CA ASN A 81 -6.08 -7.19 -15.27
C ASN A 81 -6.32 -7.03 -16.77
N LEU A 82 -6.01 -5.88 -17.35
CA LEU A 82 -6.06 -5.71 -18.81
C LEU A 82 -5.08 -6.67 -19.50
N LYS A 83 -5.52 -7.26 -20.62
CA LYS A 83 -4.69 -8.19 -21.41
C LYS A 83 -3.38 -7.53 -21.86
N THR A 84 -3.45 -6.26 -22.28
CA THR A 84 -2.28 -5.46 -22.70
C THR A 84 -1.26 -5.26 -21.57
N ALA A 85 -1.73 -4.93 -20.37
CA ALA A 85 -0.84 -4.76 -19.22
C ALA A 85 -0.16 -6.09 -18.81
N ARG A 86 -0.86 -7.21 -18.93
CA ARG A 86 -0.30 -8.54 -18.64
C ARG A 86 0.77 -8.92 -19.65
N SER A 87 0.52 -8.75 -20.96
CA SER A 87 1.50 -9.08 -22.00
C SER A 87 2.74 -8.20 -21.90
N GLN A 88 2.60 -6.91 -21.63
CA GLN A 88 3.72 -6.01 -21.41
C GLN A 88 4.54 -6.39 -20.17
N SER A 89 3.87 -6.70 -19.07
CA SER A 89 4.53 -7.13 -17.85
C SER A 89 5.32 -8.43 -18.04
N GLU A 90 4.78 -9.39 -18.78
CA GLU A 90 5.48 -10.62 -19.13
C GLU A 90 6.70 -10.36 -20.02
N ALA A 91 6.58 -9.47 -21.01
CA ALA A 91 7.69 -9.09 -21.88
C ALA A 91 8.83 -8.42 -21.09
N ILE A 92 8.49 -7.49 -20.20
CA ILE A 92 9.46 -6.83 -19.32
C ILE A 92 10.12 -7.87 -18.40
N TRP A 93 9.31 -8.76 -17.82
CA TRP A 93 9.83 -9.78 -16.92
C TRP A 93 10.80 -10.75 -17.61
N ARG A 94 10.51 -11.16 -18.85
CA ARG A 94 11.42 -11.97 -19.67
C ARG A 94 12.73 -11.26 -19.98
N LYS A 95 12.67 -9.93 -20.17
CA LYS A 95 13.85 -9.13 -20.56
C LYS A 95 14.79 -8.84 -19.40
N ILE A 96 14.25 -8.51 -18.20
CA ILE A 96 15.04 -7.99 -17.08
C ILE A 96 14.79 -8.72 -15.75
N GLY A 97 13.94 -9.75 -15.74
CA GLY A 97 13.71 -10.57 -14.54
C GLY A 97 14.94 -11.40 -14.18
N SER A 98 15.45 -11.23 -12.96
CA SER A 98 16.68 -11.90 -12.50
C SER A 98 16.50 -13.39 -12.13
N LYS A 99 15.26 -13.85 -11.97
CA LYS A 99 14.94 -15.24 -11.65
C LYS A 99 14.34 -15.93 -12.87
N LYS A 100 15.06 -16.90 -13.43
CA LYS A 100 14.48 -17.91 -14.32
C LYS A 100 13.53 -18.78 -13.49
N THR A 101 12.30 -18.34 -13.31
CA THR A 101 11.26 -19.20 -12.74
C THR A 101 10.83 -20.13 -13.87
N SER A 102 10.99 -21.44 -13.72
CA SER A 102 10.50 -22.39 -14.69
C SER A 102 8.97 -22.23 -14.81
N GLU A 103 8.39 -22.45 -15.99
CA GLU A 103 6.95 -22.41 -16.21
C GLU A 103 6.17 -23.29 -15.21
N ASN A 104 6.81 -24.34 -14.70
CA ASN A 104 6.31 -25.23 -13.68
C ASN A 104 6.14 -24.56 -12.30
N ASP A 105 7.03 -23.65 -11.91
CA ASP A 105 6.92 -22.96 -10.61
C ASP A 105 5.79 -21.92 -10.62
N TYR A 106 5.53 -21.31 -11.78
CA TYR A 106 4.40 -20.39 -11.93
C TYR A 106 3.04 -21.11 -11.84
N ARG A 107 2.94 -22.30 -12.44
CA ARG A 107 1.75 -23.17 -12.32
C ARG A 107 1.55 -23.69 -10.90
N LYS A 108 2.62 -24.05 -10.18
CA LYS A 108 2.54 -24.50 -8.77
C LYS A 108 2.11 -23.39 -7.83
N SER A 109 2.61 -22.15 -8.00
CA SER A 109 2.21 -21.01 -7.17
C SER A 109 0.75 -20.60 -7.40
N ARG A 110 0.26 -20.71 -8.63
CA ARG A 110 -1.13 -20.42 -8.99
C ARG A 110 -2.11 -21.46 -8.43
N LYS A 111 -1.75 -22.76 -8.47
CA LYS A 111 -2.54 -23.84 -7.85
C LYS A 111 -2.57 -23.71 -6.32
N ARG A 112 -1.47 -23.30 -5.67
CA ARG A 112 -1.43 -23.06 -4.22
C ARG A 112 -2.35 -21.90 -3.78
N LYS A 113 -2.36 -20.78 -4.53
CA LYS A 113 -3.24 -19.63 -4.25
C LYS A 113 -4.72 -19.98 -4.43
N SER A 114 -5.08 -20.75 -5.46
CA SER A 114 -6.48 -21.14 -5.68
C SER A 114 -6.98 -22.13 -4.63
N LYS A 115 -6.10 -22.96 -4.08
CA LYS A 115 -6.44 -23.91 -3.00
C LYS A 115 -6.66 -23.18 -1.67
N LEU A 116 -5.80 -22.21 -1.34
CA LEU A 116 -5.94 -21.37 -0.14
C LEU A 116 -7.20 -20.48 -0.20
N GLN A 117 -7.58 -19.96 -1.37
CA GLN A 117 -8.82 -19.18 -1.50
C GLN A 117 -10.08 -20.01 -1.27
N LYS A 118 -10.09 -21.29 -1.68
CA LYS A 118 -11.23 -22.19 -1.46
C LYS A 118 -11.39 -22.65 -0.01
N GLU A 119 -10.31 -22.60 0.79
CA GLU A 119 -10.35 -22.95 2.24
C GLU A 119 -10.84 -21.78 3.11
N PHE A 120 -11.00 -20.58 2.57
CA PHE A 120 -11.46 -19.37 3.28
C PHE A 120 -12.84 -18.84 2.82
N GLU A 121 -13.55 -19.56 1.97
CA GLU A 121 -14.97 -19.30 1.69
C GLU A 121 -15.83 -20.05 2.74
N PHE A 122 -16.13 -19.32 3.83
CA PHE A 122 -17.22 -19.58 4.77
C PHE A 122 -18.25 -18.48 4.63
#